data_5c375d956aa64f2c7211b339f9b3080f
#
_entry.id   5c375d956aa64f2c7211b339f9b3080f
#
_cell.length_a   1.000
_cell.length_b   1.000
_cell.length_c   1.000
_cell.angle_alpha   90.00
_cell.angle_beta   90.00
_cell.angle_gamma   90.00
#
_symmetry.space_group_name_H-M   'P 1'
#
loop_
_entity.id
_entity.type
_entity.pdbx_description
1 polymer ?
#
loop_
_entity_poly.entity_id
_entity_poly.type
_entity_poly.pdbx_seq_one_letter_code
_entity_poly.pdbx_strand_id
1 'polypeptide(L)'
;MTNTVNLVADHKGFTKPKAVADEYVVIGDCDITAYRTGTTATAASQTITASASADTYTRGAGSYLTDGFVVGDHIVIAGSATANNNLVSLIESITATVITVDDGYGGSLSDNTGGGDEVITHAGEKILASSFGLDTISHVEIVGQEFHDNNFIIGDISADKSFFYLYCYTTGSAGLLSASLQSGNIGKVRLKITGNL
;
A
#
# COMPACT_ATOMS: atom_id res chain seq x y z
N MET A 1 -13.49 3.10 -9.63
CA MET A 1 -14.21 3.82 -8.56
C MET A 1 -13.15 4.49 -7.71
N THR A 2 -13.38 5.71 -7.31
CA THR A 2 -12.37 6.46 -6.55
C THR A 2 -12.67 6.26 -5.07
N ASN A 3 -11.68 5.85 -4.29
CA ASN A 3 -11.80 5.81 -2.84
C ASN A 3 -12.07 7.23 -2.32
N THR A 4 -12.92 7.36 -1.31
CA THR A 4 -13.42 8.65 -0.85
C THR A 4 -13.00 8.89 0.60
N VAL A 5 -12.53 10.10 0.89
CA VAL A 5 -12.30 10.57 2.25
C VAL A 5 -13.42 11.52 2.65
N ASN A 6 -14.10 11.22 3.74
CA ASN A 6 -15.13 12.04 4.34
C ASN A 6 -14.65 12.58 5.68
N LEU A 7 -14.45 13.90 5.79
CA LEU A 7 -14.01 14.51 7.02
C LEU A 7 -15.08 14.38 8.11
N VAL A 8 -14.67 13.98 9.30
CA VAL A 8 -15.57 13.83 10.45
C VAL A 8 -15.74 15.18 11.13
N ALA A 9 -17.00 15.60 11.27
CA ALA A 9 -17.33 16.81 11.99
C ALA A 9 -17.03 16.70 13.48
N ASP A 10 -16.53 17.78 14.09
CA ASP A 10 -16.39 17.89 15.52
C ASP A 10 -17.76 18.07 16.22
N HIS A 11 -17.76 18.18 17.54
CA HIS A 11 -18.97 18.42 18.34
C HIS A 11 -19.71 19.74 18.02
N LYS A 12 -19.08 20.64 17.24
CA LYS A 12 -19.68 21.89 16.74
C LYS A 12 -20.08 21.79 15.25
N GLY A 13 -19.90 20.61 14.63
CA GLY A 13 -20.22 20.39 13.23
C GLY A 13 -19.17 20.85 12.23
N PHE A 14 -17.95 21.20 12.67
CA PHE A 14 -16.87 21.62 11.77
C PHE A 14 -16.04 20.41 11.31
N THR A 15 -15.80 20.34 10.01
CA THR A 15 -14.97 19.30 9.35
C THR A 15 -13.58 19.79 8.95
N LYS A 16 -13.21 21.02 9.33
CA LYS A 16 -11.93 21.62 8.99
C LYS A 16 -10.80 21.16 9.90
N PRO A 17 -9.56 21.10 9.42
CA PRO A 17 -8.39 20.90 10.26
C PRO A 17 -8.36 21.89 11.44
N LYS A 18 -7.97 21.40 12.61
CA LYS A 18 -7.87 22.21 13.82
C LYS A 18 -6.41 22.41 14.19
N ALA A 19 -6.04 23.66 14.46
CA ALA A 19 -4.71 23.95 14.99
C ALA A 19 -4.51 23.34 16.39
N VAL A 20 -3.40 22.62 16.54
CA VAL A 20 -2.91 22.06 17.80
C VAL A 20 -1.43 22.36 17.86
N ALA A 21 -1.04 23.31 18.70
CA ALA A 21 0.31 23.89 18.71
C ALA A 21 0.70 24.42 17.32
N ASP A 22 1.77 23.89 16.71
CA ASP A 22 2.31 24.35 15.43
C ASP A 22 1.77 23.54 14.23
N GLU A 23 0.85 22.61 14.45
CA GLU A 23 0.29 21.73 13.43
C GLU A 23 -1.24 21.72 13.44
N TYR A 24 -1.82 21.13 12.43
CA TYR A 24 -3.25 20.92 12.31
C TYR A 24 -3.60 19.45 12.49
N VAL A 25 -4.71 19.18 13.16
CA VAL A 25 -5.26 17.82 13.34
C VAL A 25 -6.62 17.74 12.65
N VAL A 26 -6.81 16.68 11.90
CA VAL A 26 -8.07 16.37 11.22
C VAL A 26 -8.42 14.89 11.39
N ILE A 27 -9.71 14.58 11.46
CA ILE A 27 -10.22 13.21 11.46
C ILE A 27 -11.06 13.02 10.21
N GLY A 28 -10.83 11.91 9.51
CA GLY A 28 -11.60 11.54 8.33
C GLY A 28 -11.86 10.04 8.25
N ASP A 29 -12.99 9.67 7.69
CA ASP A 29 -13.33 8.30 7.32
C ASP A 29 -12.90 8.07 5.88
N CYS A 30 -11.93 7.18 5.67
CA CYS A 30 -11.57 6.68 4.34
C CYS A 30 -12.50 5.53 3.99
N ASP A 31 -13.38 5.73 3.03
CA ASP A 31 -14.27 4.71 2.48
C ASP A 31 -13.57 4.06 1.29
N ILE A 32 -13.06 2.86 1.48
CA ILE A 32 -12.21 2.18 0.52
C ILE A 32 -13.00 1.01 -0.09
N THR A 33 -13.74 1.32 -1.14
CA THR A 33 -14.59 0.36 -1.86
C THR A 33 -13.87 -0.35 -3.00
N ALA A 34 -12.69 0.12 -3.37
CA ALA A 34 -11.92 -0.35 -4.53
C ALA A 34 -10.43 -0.54 -4.18
N TYR A 35 -10.16 -1.14 -3.03
CA TYR A 35 -8.80 -1.41 -2.58
C TYR A 35 -8.02 -2.20 -3.63
N ARG A 36 -6.85 -1.71 -4.02
CA ARG A 36 -5.98 -2.27 -5.06
C ARG A 36 -6.58 -2.45 -6.46
N THR A 37 -7.83 -2.10 -6.70
CA THR A 37 -8.45 -2.29 -8.03
C THR A 37 -8.07 -1.21 -9.06
N GLY A 38 -7.41 -0.13 -8.63
CA GLY A 38 -6.98 0.98 -9.46
C GLY A 38 -5.47 1.27 -9.40
N THR A 39 -4.70 0.46 -8.71
CA THR A 39 -3.25 0.65 -8.62
C THR A 39 -2.59 0.12 -9.90
N THR A 40 -2.11 1.05 -10.68
CA THR A 40 -1.43 0.78 -11.94
C THR A 40 0.08 0.90 -11.79
N ALA A 41 0.72 -0.10 -11.24
CA ALA A 41 2.03 -0.43 -11.71
C ALA A 41 1.87 -1.81 -12.32
N THR A 42 1.39 -1.84 -13.52
CA THR A 42 1.13 -3.10 -14.22
C THR A 42 2.26 -3.33 -15.19
N ALA A 43 3.15 -4.24 -14.85
CA ALA A 43 3.92 -4.94 -15.87
C ALA A 43 3.02 -5.98 -16.54
N ALA A 44 1.80 -5.60 -16.92
CA ALA A 44 0.90 -6.47 -17.66
C ALA A 44 1.55 -6.86 -18.98
N SER A 45 1.54 -8.14 -19.28
CA SER A 45 2.08 -8.74 -20.51
C SER A 45 3.62 -8.82 -20.58
N GLN A 46 4.30 -8.92 -19.44
CA GLN A 46 5.74 -9.13 -19.43
C GLN A 46 6.12 -10.34 -18.60
N THR A 47 7.12 -11.07 -19.09
CA THR A 47 7.75 -12.12 -18.30
C THR A 47 8.48 -11.52 -17.12
N ILE A 48 8.09 -11.90 -15.91
CA ILE A 48 8.78 -11.55 -14.68
C ILE A 48 9.42 -12.81 -14.12
N THR A 49 10.73 -12.84 -14.09
CA THR A 49 11.53 -13.95 -13.56
C THR A 49 11.78 -13.71 -12.08
N ALA A 50 11.48 -14.70 -11.24
CA ALA A 50 11.85 -14.70 -9.84
C ALA A 50 13.11 -15.52 -9.62
N SER A 51 14.01 -15.05 -8.75
CA SER A 51 15.19 -15.76 -8.30
C SER A 51 15.23 -15.88 -6.79
N ALA A 52 15.24 -17.12 -6.31
CA ALA A 52 15.31 -17.42 -4.87
C ALA A 52 16.67 -17.11 -4.27
N SER A 53 17.76 -17.27 -5.03
CA SER A 53 19.12 -17.07 -4.51
C SER A 53 19.52 -15.59 -4.43
N ALA A 54 18.80 -14.73 -5.12
CA ALA A 54 19.06 -13.29 -5.19
C ALA A 54 17.92 -12.44 -4.63
N ASP A 55 16.81 -13.07 -4.23
CA ASP A 55 15.57 -12.45 -3.75
C ASP A 55 15.07 -11.36 -4.68
N THR A 56 15.03 -11.66 -6.00
CA THR A 56 14.74 -10.68 -7.03
C THR A 56 13.58 -11.05 -7.93
N TYR A 57 12.90 -9.98 -8.42
CA TYR A 57 12.00 -10.02 -9.55
C TYR A 57 12.58 -9.24 -10.71
N THR A 58 12.91 -9.93 -11.80
CA THR A 58 13.48 -9.35 -13.02
C THR A 58 12.47 -9.33 -14.14
N ARG A 59 12.22 -8.16 -14.72
CA ARG A 59 11.32 -7.97 -15.87
C ARG A 59 12.08 -7.93 -17.18
N GLY A 60 11.45 -8.46 -18.24
CA GLY A 60 12.06 -8.52 -19.57
C GLY A 60 12.07 -7.17 -20.31
N ALA A 61 11.16 -6.24 -20.00
CA ALA A 61 11.05 -4.94 -20.66
C ALA A 61 10.36 -3.89 -19.77
N GLY A 62 10.50 -2.61 -20.13
CA GLY A 62 9.97 -1.48 -19.34
C GLY A 62 10.85 -1.13 -18.14
N SER A 63 10.33 -0.33 -17.20
CA SER A 63 11.10 0.14 -16.07
C SER A 63 10.21 0.26 -14.82
N TYR A 64 10.58 -0.42 -13.76
CA TYR A 64 9.96 -0.29 -12.44
C TYR A 64 10.02 1.14 -11.92
N LEU A 65 11.14 1.84 -12.16
CA LEU A 65 11.31 3.24 -11.75
C LEU A 65 10.34 4.18 -12.47
N THR A 66 10.13 3.95 -13.78
CA THR A 66 9.16 4.74 -14.57
C THR A 66 7.72 4.44 -14.14
N ASP A 67 7.45 3.21 -13.72
CA ASP A 67 6.14 2.80 -13.20
C ASP A 67 5.85 3.34 -11.79
N GLY A 68 6.85 3.98 -11.15
CA GLY A 68 6.69 4.70 -9.89
C GLY A 68 7.01 3.91 -8.63
N PHE A 69 7.61 2.71 -8.74
CA PHE A 69 8.08 1.97 -7.58
C PHE A 69 9.34 2.58 -6.97
N VAL A 70 9.43 2.56 -5.65
CA VAL A 70 10.59 3.05 -4.88
C VAL A 70 10.97 2.05 -3.79
N VAL A 71 12.19 2.19 -3.25
CA VAL A 71 12.64 1.43 -2.09
C VAL A 71 11.74 1.71 -0.89
N GLY A 72 11.39 0.67 -0.15
CA GLY A 72 10.46 0.73 0.98
C GLY A 72 8.99 0.51 0.61
N ASP A 73 8.66 0.43 -0.70
CA ASP A 73 7.30 0.10 -1.12
C ASP A 73 6.99 -1.37 -0.82
N HIS A 74 5.77 -1.60 -0.34
CA HIS A 74 5.21 -2.94 -0.31
C HIS A 74 4.55 -3.25 -1.66
N ILE A 75 4.91 -4.37 -2.23
CA ILE A 75 4.40 -4.84 -3.51
C ILE A 75 3.68 -6.18 -3.39
N VAL A 76 2.79 -6.45 -4.31
CA VAL A 76 2.14 -7.75 -4.49
C VAL A 76 2.44 -8.27 -5.86
N ILE A 77 2.87 -9.51 -5.91
CA ILE A 77 3.00 -10.24 -7.15
C ILE A 77 1.81 -11.19 -7.28
N ALA A 78 1.24 -11.26 -8.47
CA ALA A 78 0.17 -12.17 -8.83
C ALA A 78 0.42 -12.76 -10.21
N GLY A 79 -0.18 -13.92 -10.49
CA GLY A 79 -0.05 -14.59 -11.78
C GLY A 79 1.20 -15.47 -11.93
N SER A 80 2.08 -15.53 -10.92
CA SER A 80 3.21 -16.47 -10.98
C SER A 80 2.71 -17.92 -10.94
N ALA A 81 3.19 -18.72 -11.89
CA ALA A 81 2.90 -20.16 -11.93
C ALA A 81 3.45 -20.90 -10.68
N THR A 82 4.46 -20.33 -10.04
CA THR A 82 4.97 -20.81 -8.76
C THR A 82 4.25 -20.07 -7.65
N ALA A 83 3.37 -20.78 -6.93
CA ALA A 83 2.50 -20.19 -5.91
C ALA A 83 3.26 -19.41 -4.82
N ASN A 84 4.46 -19.87 -4.45
CA ASN A 84 5.32 -19.19 -3.47
C ASN A 84 5.76 -17.78 -3.89
N ASN A 85 5.68 -17.45 -5.17
CA ASN A 85 6.06 -16.12 -5.66
C ASN A 85 4.87 -15.14 -5.69
N ASN A 86 3.66 -15.60 -5.44
CA ASN A 86 2.48 -14.74 -5.31
C ASN A 86 2.40 -14.18 -3.87
N LEU A 87 3.36 -13.35 -3.51
CA LEU A 87 3.58 -12.85 -2.15
C LEU A 87 3.38 -11.33 -2.06
N VAL A 88 3.22 -10.87 -0.83
CA VAL A 88 3.53 -9.48 -0.45
C VAL A 88 5.01 -9.41 -0.13
N SER A 89 5.71 -8.47 -0.71
CA SER A 89 7.15 -8.28 -0.50
C SER A 89 7.47 -6.80 -0.27
N LEU A 90 8.54 -6.55 0.48
CA LEU A 90 9.09 -5.21 0.70
C LEU A 90 10.25 -4.97 -0.28
N ILE A 91 10.27 -3.84 -0.98
CA ILE A 91 11.36 -3.48 -1.87
C ILE A 91 12.56 -3.03 -1.05
N GLU A 92 13.64 -3.80 -1.08
CA GLU A 92 14.93 -3.46 -0.46
C GLU A 92 15.81 -2.63 -1.39
N SER A 93 15.86 -3.01 -2.67
CA SER A 93 16.54 -2.23 -3.70
C SER A 93 15.83 -2.33 -5.04
N ILE A 94 16.06 -1.33 -5.91
CA ILE A 94 15.37 -1.26 -7.21
C ILE A 94 16.27 -0.65 -8.29
N THR A 95 16.19 -1.24 -9.47
CA THR A 95 16.72 -0.70 -10.73
C THR A 95 15.61 -0.58 -11.76
N ALA A 96 15.94 -0.18 -13.00
CA ALA A 96 14.93 -0.14 -14.04
C ALA A 96 14.24 -1.50 -14.27
N THR A 97 14.98 -2.60 -14.20
CA THR A 97 14.47 -3.94 -14.56
C THR A 97 14.48 -4.95 -13.42
N VAL A 98 15.07 -4.63 -12.26
CA VAL A 98 15.18 -5.56 -11.14
C VAL A 98 14.66 -4.91 -9.88
N ILE A 99 13.80 -5.61 -9.17
CA ILE A 99 13.42 -5.36 -7.78
C ILE A 99 14.07 -6.44 -6.91
N THR A 100 14.85 -6.04 -5.89
CA THR A 100 15.28 -6.93 -4.82
C THR A 100 14.31 -6.77 -3.65
N VAL A 101 13.88 -7.88 -3.08
CA VAL A 101 12.93 -7.89 -1.96
C VAL A 101 13.57 -8.44 -0.70
N ASP A 102 13.07 -8.00 0.45
CA ASP A 102 13.45 -8.54 1.76
C ASP A 102 12.87 -9.95 1.90
N ASP A 103 13.73 -10.96 2.00
CA ASP A 103 13.40 -12.38 2.15
C ASP A 103 12.73 -12.71 3.49
N GLY A 104 12.91 -11.85 4.49
CA GLY A 104 12.25 -11.94 5.80
C GLY A 104 10.80 -11.47 5.79
N TYR A 105 10.36 -10.82 4.71
CA TYR A 105 9.04 -10.22 4.62
C TYR A 105 8.13 -11.00 3.66
N GLY A 106 7.16 -11.71 4.20
CA GLY A 106 6.14 -12.40 3.40
C GLY A 106 6.48 -13.82 2.94
N GLY A 107 7.71 -14.26 3.04
CA GLY A 107 8.17 -15.62 2.69
C GLY A 107 9.29 -15.61 1.64
N SER A 108 9.90 -16.76 1.46
CA SER A 108 11.01 -16.94 0.52
C SER A 108 10.52 -17.16 -0.90
N LEU A 109 11.20 -16.56 -1.87
CA LEU A 109 10.94 -16.78 -3.28
C LEU A 109 11.35 -18.20 -3.72
N SER A 110 10.80 -18.61 -4.85
CA SER A 110 11.23 -19.80 -5.58
C SER A 110 11.61 -19.40 -7.00
N ASP A 111 12.62 -20.06 -7.56
CA ASP A 111 13.03 -19.79 -8.94
C ASP A 111 11.87 -20.01 -9.92
N ASN A 112 11.64 -19.03 -10.79
CA ASN A 112 10.62 -19.08 -11.81
C ASN A 112 11.04 -18.25 -13.03
N THR A 113 10.85 -18.79 -14.22
CA THR A 113 11.20 -18.09 -15.48
C THR A 113 10.11 -17.13 -15.97
N GLY A 114 8.98 -17.09 -15.28
CA GLY A 114 7.81 -16.28 -15.66
C GLY A 114 7.00 -16.87 -16.83
N GLY A 115 5.70 -16.65 -16.80
CA GLY A 115 4.75 -17.11 -17.83
C GLY A 115 4.28 -16.01 -18.78
N GLY A 116 4.54 -14.76 -18.44
CA GLY A 116 4.09 -13.59 -19.20
C GLY A 116 2.75 -13.02 -18.73
N ASP A 117 2.21 -13.57 -17.66
CA ASP A 117 0.96 -13.14 -16.99
C ASP A 117 1.20 -12.63 -15.56
N GLU A 118 2.46 -12.56 -15.15
CA GLU A 118 2.81 -12.00 -13.86
C GLU A 118 2.53 -10.49 -13.82
N VAL A 119 1.99 -10.05 -12.69
CA VAL A 119 1.68 -8.66 -12.41
C VAL A 119 2.27 -8.26 -11.08
N ILE A 120 3.07 -7.20 -11.06
CA ILE A 120 3.51 -6.57 -9.83
C ILE A 120 2.69 -5.29 -9.64
N THR A 121 2.08 -5.15 -8.46
CA THR A 121 1.31 -3.97 -8.10
C THR A 121 1.73 -3.46 -6.73
N HIS A 122 1.50 -2.16 -6.49
CA HIS A 122 1.61 -1.61 -5.13
C HIS A 122 0.63 -2.33 -4.20
N ALA A 123 1.09 -2.66 -3.01
CA ALA A 123 0.28 -3.40 -2.03
C ALA A 123 -0.69 -2.51 -1.27
N GLY A 124 -0.39 -1.21 -1.16
CA GLY A 124 -1.14 -0.25 -0.35
C GLY A 124 -2.08 0.66 -1.15
N GLU A 125 -3.04 1.24 -0.44
CA GLU A 125 -3.88 2.32 -0.95
C GLU A 125 -3.21 3.66 -0.65
N LYS A 126 -3.01 4.48 -1.68
CA LYS A 126 -2.40 5.81 -1.56
C LYS A 126 -3.40 6.81 -0.99
N ILE A 127 -3.11 7.38 0.15
CA ILE A 127 -3.93 8.38 0.84
C ILE A 127 -3.21 9.72 0.82
N LEU A 128 -3.84 10.73 0.19
CA LEU A 128 -3.25 12.06 0.00
C LEU A 128 -3.53 12.97 1.20
N ALA A 129 -2.58 13.81 1.57
CA ALA A 129 -2.74 14.90 2.54
C ALA A 129 -3.89 15.84 2.15
N SER A 130 -3.99 16.19 0.87
CA SER A 130 -5.01 17.07 0.34
C SER A 130 -6.44 16.54 0.49
N SER A 131 -6.62 15.22 0.58
CA SER A 131 -7.93 14.62 0.87
C SER A 131 -8.43 14.97 2.27
N PHE A 132 -7.53 15.36 3.18
CA PHE A 132 -7.84 15.82 4.54
C PHE A 132 -7.76 17.34 4.68
N GLY A 133 -7.55 18.07 3.58
CA GLY A 133 -7.39 19.51 3.58
C GLY A 133 -6.07 19.98 4.20
N LEU A 134 -5.03 19.16 4.12
CA LEU A 134 -3.66 19.44 4.54
C LEU A 134 -2.74 19.47 3.32
N ASP A 135 -1.66 20.27 3.39
CA ASP A 135 -0.59 20.26 2.40
C ASP A 135 0.43 19.16 2.71
N THR A 136 0.72 18.93 3.98
CA THR A 136 1.68 17.91 4.41
C THR A 136 1.18 17.11 5.60
N ILE A 137 1.73 15.91 5.76
CA ILE A 137 1.43 14.95 6.84
C ILE A 137 2.67 14.79 7.71
N SER A 138 2.52 14.93 9.03
CA SER A 138 3.58 14.62 10.01
C SER A 138 3.31 13.35 10.78
N HIS A 139 2.04 13.00 10.99
CA HIS A 139 1.64 11.80 11.74
C HIS A 139 0.28 11.29 11.28
N VAL A 140 0.11 9.95 11.33
CA VAL A 140 -1.15 9.27 11.02
C VAL A 140 -1.45 8.25 12.10
N GLU A 141 -2.71 8.18 12.53
CA GLU A 141 -3.20 7.25 13.55
C GLU A 141 -4.52 6.63 13.09
N ILE A 142 -4.67 5.31 13.21
CA ILE A 142 -5.94 4.63 13.01
C ILE A 142 -6.74 4.71 14.30
N VAL A 143 -7.91 5.34 14.26
CA VAL A 143 -8.77 5.55 15.42
C VAL A 143 -10.08 4.77 15.36
N GLY A 144 -10.33 4.07 14.27
CA GLY A 144 -11.49 3.19 14.12
C GLY A 144 -11.53 2.47 12.77
N GLN A 145 -12.30 1.40 12.71
CA GLN A 145 -12.51 0.62 11.49
C GLN A 145 -13.90 -0.01 11.49
N GLU A 146 -14.47 -0.22 10.29
CA GLU A 146 -15.80 -0.81 10.11
C GLU A 146 -15.77 -2.33 10.23
N PHE A 147 -14.79 -2.99 9.61
CA PHE A 147 -14.66 -4.44 9.64
C PHE A 147 -13.57 -4.89 10.61
N HIS A 148 -13.95 -5.67 11.61
CA HIS A 148 -13.05 -6.15 12.67
C HIS A 148 -12.03 -7.19 12.19
N ASP A 149 -12.31 -7.88 11.08
CA ASP A 149 -11.43 -8.92 10.54
C ASP A 149 -10.29 -8.37 9.67
N ASN A 150 -10.33 -7.06 9.38
CA ASN A 150 -9.29 -6.37 8.64
C ASN A 150 -8.23 -5.80 9.58
N ASN A 151 -6.97 -6.02 9.23
CA ASN A 151 -5.84 -5.43 9.93
C ASN A 151 -5.25 -4.33 9.05
N PHE A 152 -5.44 -3.09 9.47
CA PHE A 152 -4.89 -1.94 8.79
C PHE A 152 -3.51 -1.59 9.34
N ILE A 153 -2.56 -1.34 8.45
CA ILE A 153 -1.22 -0.88 8.78
C ILE A 153 -0.95 0.40 8.01
N ILE A 154 -0.41 1.39 8.69
CA ILE A 154 0.04 2.64 8.07
C ILE A 154 1.48 2.41 7.62
N GLY A 155 1.72 2.58 6.33
CA GLY A 155 3.06 2.60 5.75
C GLY A 155 3.76 3.93 6.00
N ASP A 156 4.97 4.05 5.50
CA ASP A 156 5.76 5.26 5.63
C ASP A 156 5.08 6.46 4.96
N ILE A 157 5.22 7.61 5.59
CA ILE A 157 4.83 8.88 5.00
C ILE A 157 5.86 9.20 3.91
N SER A 158 5.39 9.64 2.74
CA SER A 158 6.27 10.00 1.62
C SER A 158 7.31 11.05 2.02
N ALA A 159 8.46 11.07 1.34
CA ALA A 159 9.55 12.00 1.65
C ALA A 159 9.12 13.49 1.56
N ASP A 160 8.21 13.80 0.63
CA ASP A 160 7.60 15.14 0.48
C ASP A 160 6.41 15.37 1.42
N LYS A 161 6.05 14.36 2.23
CA LYS A 161 4.96 14.39 3.20
C LYS A 161 3.57 14.61 2.58
N SER A 162 3.40 14.41 1.28
CA SER A 162 2.15 14.66 0.57
C SER A 162 1.16 13.48 0.64
N PHE A 163 1.63 12.28 0.97
CA PHE A 163 0.80 11.08 1.08
C PHE A 163 1.43 10.04 2.01
N PHE A 164 0.66 9.00 2.31
CA PHE A 164 1.10 7.74 2.90
C PHE A 164 0.35 6.59 2.24
N TYR A 165 0.83 5.37 2.47
CA TYR A 165 0.11 4.17 2.06
C TYR A 165 -0.62 3.53 3.24
N LEU A 166 -1.84 3.07 2.99
CA LEU A 166 -2.63 2.26 3.91
C LEU A 166 -2.66 0.83 3.39
N TYR A 167 -2.22 -0.12 4.22
CA TYR A 167 -2.24 -1.55 3.92
C TYR A 167 -3.37 -2.22 4.67
N CYS A 168 -3.99 -3.21 4.03
CA CYS A 168 -5.05 -4.01 4.64
C CYS A 168 -4.78 -5.50 4.45
N TYR A 169 -4.65 -6.21 5.54
CA TYR A 169 -4.39 -7.65 5.58
C TYR A 169 -5.54 -8.40 6.24
N THR A 170 -5.76 -9.66 5.84
CA THR A 170 -6.63 -10.57 6.59
C THR A 170 -5.92 -11.11 7.82
N THR A 171 -6.69 -11.41 8.87
CA THR A 171 -6.19 -12.20 9.98
C THR A 171 -6.09 -13.66 9.56
N GLY A 172 -4.90 -14.23 9.58
CA GLY A 172 -4.70 -15.66 9.34
C GLY A 172 -5.27 -16.51 10.48
N SER A 173 -5.55 -17.78 10.20
CA SER A 173 -6.16 -18.73 11.15
C SER A 173 -5.33 -18.96 12.43
N ALA A 174 -4.09 -18.55 12.47
CA ALA A 174 -3.18 -18.63 13.63
C ALA A 174 -2.99 -17.31 14.37
N GLY A 175 -3.78 -16.28 14.07
CA GLY A 175 -3.61 -14.94 14.64
C GLY A 175 -2.40 -14.17 14.10
N LEU A 176 -1.68 -14.75 13.14
CA LEU A 176 -0.61 -14.08 12.40
C LEU A 176 -1.24 -13.29 11.24
N LEU A 177 -0.66 -12.15 10.90
CA LEU A 177 -1.02 -11.44 9.69
C LEU A 177 -0.82 -12.40 8.51
N SER A 178 -1.89 -12.73 7.81
CA SER A 178 -1.77 -13.49 6.57
C SER A 178 -1.08 -12.60 5.54
N ALA A 179 -0.13 -13.14 4.79
CA ALA A 179 0.46 -12.45 3.65
C ALA A 179 -0.57 -12.12 2.53
N SER A 180 -1.81 -12.54 2.71
CA SER A 180 -2.90 -12.27 1.79
C SER A 180 -3.47 -10.89 2.03
N LEU A 181 -3.13 -9.94 1.17
CA LEU A 181 -3.80 -8.64 1.11
C LEU A 181 -5.26 -8.80 0.69
N GLN A 182 -6.11 -7.99 1.30
CA GLN A 182 -7.48 -7.83 0.84
C GLN A 182 -7.53 -7.19 -0.55
N SER A 183 -8.64 -7.37 -1.24
CA SER A 183 -8.95 -6.67 -2.49
C SER A 183 -10.42 -6.31 -2.56
N GLY A 184 -10.74 -5.22 -3.26
CA GLY A 184 -12.11 -4.76 -3.41
C GLY A 184 -12.58 -3.89 -2.24
N ASN A 185 -13.77 -4.14 -1.72
CA ASN A 185 -14.34 -3.35 -0.62
C ASN A 185 -13.77 -3.81 0.73
N ILE A 186 -12.97 -2.97 1.34
CA ILE A 186 -12.40 -3.20 2.68
C ILE A 186 -13.08 -2.35 3.77
N GLY A 187 -14.14 -1.62 3.40
CA GLY A 187 -14.93 -0.80 4.32
C GLY A 187 -14.27 0.53 4.67
N LYS A 188 -14.69 1.07 5.80
CA LYS A 188 -14.21 2.37 6.29
C LYS A 188 -13.15 2.20 7.34
N VAL A 189 -12.11 3.00 7.21
CA VAL A 189 -11.11 3.20 8.26
C VAL A 189 -11.12 4.66 8.68
N ARG A 190 -11.20 4.90 9.97
CA ARG A 190 -11.14 6.24 10.54
C ARG A 190 -9.71 6.57 10.90
N LEU A 191 -9.20 7.63 10.31
CA LEU A 191 -7.86 8.12 10.50
C LEU A 191 -7.88 9.49 11.19
N LYS A 192 -6.92 9.67 12.10
CA LYS A 192 -6.56 10.97 12.65
C LYS A 192 -5.21 11.34 12.08
N ILE A 193 -5.15 12.48 11.40
CA ILE A 193 -3.96 12.94 10.70
C ILE A 193 -3.53 14.28 11.26
N THR A 194 -2.23 14.42 11.47
CA THR A 194 -1.57 15.67 11.86
C THR A 194 -0.67 16.15 10.73
N GLY A 195 -0.63 17.45 10.48
CA GLY A 195 0.17 18.03 9.41
C GLY A 195 0.02 19.54 9.30
N ASN A 196 0.44 20.10 8.17
CA ASN A 196 0.39 21.53 7.89
C ASN A 196 -0.56 21.84 6.72
N LEU A 197 -1.07 23.09 6.73
CA LEU A 197 -1.84 23.71 5.66
C LEU A 197 -0.90 24.43 4.70
#